data_5970825ba3798ab38c082c9737549999
#
_entry.id   5970825ba3798ab38c082c9737549999
#
_cell.length_a   1.000
_cell.length_b   1.000
_cell.length_c   1.000
_cell.angle_alpha   90.00
_cell.angle_beta   90.00
_cell.angle_gamma   90.00
#
_symmetry.space_group_name_H-M   'P 1'
#
loop_
_entity.id
_entity.type
_entity.pdbx_description
1 polymer ?
#
loop_
_entity_poly.entity_id
_entity_poly.type
_entity_poly.pdbx_seq_one_letter_code
_entity_poly.pdbx_strand_id
1 'polypeptide(L)'
;PVILLRLPEQYNWYYDRQKRIGGRNAVFAKLDVQGQEVGAVSIHLENRTNGAGRLQQMKAVLQEAERVFPGIPVVLGGDLNTNTFDGRDKAVIRHLCDEPEELAAAIEMIDRYEPLLQDCTAAGYAWREASGGADCTRRKPLPEGGCLHMKLDWLLPRGFTVHCSSVISTLTADCGFAAPDSALARYAQPELSDHNVVRASLALPQKEE
;
A
#
# COMPACT_ATOMS: atom_id res chain seq x y z
N PRO A 1 4.18 -22.12 -7.19
CA PRO A 1 3.16 -22.34 -6.15
C PRO A 1 2.63 -21.01 -5.63
N VAL A 2 1.36 -21.01 -5.24
CA VAL A 2 0.71 -19.87 -4.57
C VAL A 2 0.39 -20.30 -3.14
N ILE A 3 0.74 -19.47 -2.17
CA ILE A 3 0.50 -19.71 -0.75
C ILE A 3 -0.41 -18.61 -0.22
N LEU A 4 -1.40 -19.00 0.57
CA LEU A 4 -2.28 -18.10 1.29
C LEU A 4 -1.95 -18.16 2.78
N LEU A 5 -1.49 -17.04 3.34
CA LEU A 5 -1.27 -16.87 4.77
C LEU A 5 -2.44 -16.11 5.39
N ARG A 6 -3.08 -16.71 6.39
CA ARG A 6 -4.03 -15.97 7.24
C ARG A 6 -3.23 -15.12 8.23
N LEU A 7 -3.44 -13.81 8.20
CA LEU A 7 -2.75 -12.88 9.09
C LEU A 7 -3.33 -12.96 10.52
N PRO A 8 -2.53 -12.64 11.54
CA PRO A 8 -3.01 -12.50 12.91
C PRO A 8 -4.19 -11.54 12.97
N GLU A 9 -5.23 -11.91 13.71
CA GLU A 9 -6.40 -11.07 13.87
C GLU A 9 -6.06 -9.88 14.76
N GLN A 10 -6.18 -8.67 14.19
CA GLN A 10 -5.90 -7.41 14.86
C GLN A 10 -7.11 -6.47 14.82
N TYR A 11 -8.27 -6.99 14.44
CA TYR A 11 -9.49 -6.21 14.38
C TYR A 11 -9.88 -5.73 15.77
N ASN A 12 -9.95 -4.42 15.94
CA ASN A 12 -10.43 -3.79 17.17
C ASN A 12 -11.82 -3.19 16.92
N TRP A 13 -12.84 -3.85 17.42
CA TRP A 13 -14.23 -3.45 17.28
C TRP A 13 -14.59 -2.10 17.96
N TYR A 14 -13.66 -1.51 18.73
CA TYR A 14 -13.79 -0.15 19.23
C TYR A 14 -13.90 0.87 18.09
N TYR A 15 -13.23 0.62 16.94
CA TYR A 15 -13.31 1.46 15.76
C TYR A 15 -14.56 1.20 14.91
N ASP A 16 -15.20 0.04 15.10
CA ASP A 16 -16.42 -0.33 14.38
C ASP A 16 -17.22 -1.31 15.23
N ARG A 17 -18.47 -0.95 15.51
CA ARG A 17 -19.36 -1.79 16.33
C ARG A 17 -19.91 -3.00 15.57
N GLN A 18 -19.60 -3.11 14.28
CA GLN A 18 -20.01 -4.26 13.47
C GLN A 18 -18.98 -5.37 13.61
N LYS A 19 -19.45 -6.57 13.95
CA LYS A 19 -18.61 -7.75 13.97
C LYS A 19 -18.14 -8.08 12.54
N ARG A 20 -16.84 -8.07 12.30
CA ARG A 20 -16.27 -8.52 11.03
C ARG A 20 -16.39 -10.05 10.93
N ILE A 21 -16.83 -10.54 9.76
CA ILE A 21 -16.76 -11.95 9.40
C ILE A 21 -15.56 -12.12 8.48
N GLY A 22 -14.66 -13.07 8.82
CA GLY A 22 -13.40 -13.31 8.11
C GLY A 22 -12.23 -12.51 8.67
N GLY A 23 -11.02 -12.82 8.19
CA GLY A 23 -9.76 -12.20 8.58
C GLY A 23 -9.05 -11.57 7.39
N ARG A 24 -7.88 -10.99 7.63
CA ARG A 24 -6.96 -10.52 6.59
C ARG A 24 -6.05 -11.66 6.15
N ASN A 25 -5.69 -11.64 4.88
CA ASN A 25 -4.81 -12.64 4.29
C ASN A 25 -3.69 -11.95 3.50
N ALA A 26 -2.56 -12.66 3.35
CA ALA A 26 -1.50 -12.35 2.40
C ALA A 26 -1.38 -13.49 1.39
N VAL A 27 -1.16 -13.15 0.13
CA VAL A 27 -0.97 -14.11 -0.97
C VAL A 27 0.47 -14.04 -1.41
N PHE A 28 1.16 -15.18 -1.44
CA PHE A 28 2.54 -15.32 -1.85
C PHE A 28 2.61 -16.12 -3.14
N ALA A 29 3.31 -15.62 -4.13
CA ALA A 29 3.53 -16.29 -5.39
C ALA A 29 5.00 -16.21 -5.80
N LYS A 30 5.55 -17.32 -6.30
CA LYS A 30 6.86 -17.34 -6.94
C LYS A 30 6.64 -17.19 -8.44
N LEU A 31 7.31 -16.21 -9.03
CA LEU A 31 7.27 -15.87 -10.45
C LEU A 31 8.62 -16.18 -11.09
N ASP A 32 8.60 -16.49 -12.38
CA ASP A 32 9.77 -16.47 -13.23
C ASP A 32 9.76 -15.17 -14.04
N VAL A 33 10.80 -14.38 -13.88
CA VAL A 33 10.98 -13.12 -14.61
C VAL A 33 12.31 -13.21 -15.36
N GLN A 34 12.24 -13.45 -16.66
CA GLN A 34 13.43 -13.57 -17.52
C GLN A 34 14.43 -14.66 -17.03
N GLY A 35 13.92 -15.78 -16.55
CA GLY A 35 14.74 -16.88 -16.03
C GLY A 35 15.30 -16.64 -14.63
N GLN A 36 14.79 -15.65 -13.90
CA GLN A 36 15.09 -15.42 -12.47
C GLN A 36 13.84 -15.61 -11.63
N GLU A 37 13.98 -16.31 -10.51
CA GLU A 37 12.90 -16.44 -9.53
C GLU A 37 12.71 -15.13 -8.77
N VAL A 38 11.47 -14.70 -8.65
CA VAL A 38 11.04 -13.50 -7.91
C VAL A 38 9.87 -13.88 -7.02
N GLY A 39 9.91 -13.46 -5.76
CA GLY A 39 8.78 -13.51 -4.86
C GLY A 39 7.85 -12.31 -5.05
N ALA A 40 6.56 -12.57 -5.15
CA ALA A 40 5.53 -11.53 -5.16
C ALA A 40 4.55 -11.78 -4.01
N VAL A 41 4.24 -10.74 -3.23
CA VAL A 41 3.32 -10.82 -2.10
C VAL A 41 2.29 -9.71 -2.18
N SER A 42 1.01 -10.08 -2.22
CA SER A 42 -0.11 -9.16 -2.15
C SER A 42 -0.72 -9.18 -0.76
N ILE A 43 -0.88 -8.01 -0.15
CA ILE A 43 -1.37 -7.85 1.22
C ILE A 43 -2.43 -6.76 1.32
N HIS A 44 -3.36 -6.96 2.25
CA HIS A 44 -4.31 -5.94 2.67
C HIS A 44 -4.42 -6.01 4.19
N LEU A 45 -3.74 -5.10 4.90
CA LEU A 45 -3.69 -5.10 6.36
C LEU A 45 -4.98 -4.58 6.98
N GLU A 46 -5.10 -4.72 8.30
CA GLU A 46 -6.30 -4.32 9.03
C GLU A 46 -6.40 -2.80 9.16
N ASN A 47 -7.54 -2.26 8.74
CA ASN A 47 -7.86 -0.84 8.89
C ASN A 47 -8.52 -0.50 10.23
N ARG A 48 -9.14 -1.48 10.92
CA ARG A 48 -9.80 -1.31 12.23
C ARG A 48 -8.86 -1.67 13.37
N THR A 49 -7.64 -1.14 13.32
CA THR A 49 -6.60 -1.33 14.32
C THR A 49 -5.66 -0.12 14.33
N ASN A 50 -4.68 -0.14 15.21
CA ASN A 50 -3.62 0.88 15.28
C ASN A 50 -2.32 0.39 14.60
N GLY A 51 -1.27 1.23 14.61
CA GLY A 51 0.04 0.89 14.04
C GLY A 51 0.66 -0.36 14.66
N ALA A 52 0.46 -0.60 15.96
CA ALA A 52 0.97 -1.80 16.63
C ALA A 52 0.28 -3.09 16.13
N GLY A 53 -1.03 -3.05 15.85
CA GLY A 53 -1.74 -4.19 15.28
C GLY A 53 -1.31 -4.47 13.84
N ARG A 54 -1.15 -3.45 13.00
CA ARG A 54 -0.62 -3.61 11.64
C ARG A 54 0.81 -4.12 11.64
N LEU A 55 1.64 -3.67 12.59
CA LEU A 55 2.99 -4.20 12.80
C LEU A 55 2.98 -5.72 13.05
N GLN A 56 2.07 -6.24 13.90
CA GLN A 56 1.99 -7.68 14.14
C GLN A 56 1.62 -8.45 12.87
N GLN A 57 0.73 -7.91 12.04
CA GLN A 57 0.39 -8.50 10.75
C GLN A 57 1.59 -8.47 9.79
N MET A 58 2.29 -7.35 9.69
CA MET A 58 3.47 -7.23 8.83
C MET A 58 4.61 -8.17 9.27
N LYS A 59 4.85 -8.33 10.57
CA LYS A 59 5.83 -9.30 11.08
C LYS A 59 5.57 -10.72 10.59
N ALA A 60 4.30 -11.14 10.60
CA ALA A 60 3.92 -12.46 10.06
C ALA A 60 4.19 -12.55 8.54
N VAL A 61 3.91 -11.46 7.79
CA VAL A 61 4.20 -11.40 6.35
C VAL A 61 5.70 -11.48 6.08
N LEU A 62 6.52 -10.69 6.78
CA LEU A 62 7.98 -10.68 6.60
C LEU A 62 8.60 -12.04 6.94
N GLN A 63 8.17 -12.65 8.04
CA GLN A 63 8.64 -13.98 8.45
C GLN A 63 8.28 -15.05 7.40
N GLU A 64 7.08 -15.02 6.86
CA GLU A 64 6.66 -15.96 5.84
C GLU A 64 7.37 -15.70 4.51
N ALA A 65 7.60 -14.44 4.13
CA ALA A 65 8.35 -14.08 2.94
C ALA A 65 9.79 -14.63 2.98
N GLU A 66 10.45 -14.52 4.12
CA GLU A 66 11.79 -15.09 4.32
C GLU A 66 11.80 -16.62 4.21
N ARG A 67 10.76 -17.28 4.76
CA ARG A 67 10.62 -18.74 4.71
C ARG A 67 10.34 -19.25 3.30
N VAL A 68 9.51 -18.53 2.51
CA VAL A 68 9.05 -18.97 1.18
C VAL A 68 10.01 -18.57 0.06
N PHE A 69 10.70 -17.43 0.23
CA PHE A 69 11.54 -16.79 -0.76
C PHE A 69 12.99 -16.56 -0.25
N PRO A 70 13.66 -17.60 0.28
CA PRO A 70 15.02 -17.43 0.79
C PRO A 70 15.97 -17.02 -0.33
N GLY A 71 16.69 -15.90 -0.15
CA GLY A 71 17.76 -15.46 -1.03
C GLY A 71 17.35 -14.96 -2.42
N ILE A 72 16.06 -14.87 -2.74
CA ILE A 72 15.58 -14.30 -4.01
C ILE A 72 15.01 -12.90 -3.83
N PRO A 73 14.98 -12.07 -4.90
CA PRO A 73 14.30 -10.77 -4.86
C PRO A 73 12.80 -10.92 -4.57
N VAL A 74 12.24 -10.01 -3.77
CA VAL A 74 10.83 -10.03 -3.36
C VAL A 74 10.20 -8.66 -3.52
N VAL A 75 8.98 -8.61 -4.05
CA VAL A 75 8.12 -7.42 -4.03
C VAL A 75 6.91 -7.71 -3.15
N LEU A 76 6.78 -6.95 -2.06
CA LEU A 76 5.54 -6.86 -1.30
C LEU A 76 4.74 -5.67 -1.82
N GLY A 77 3.41 -5.76 -1.84
CA GLY A 77 2.57 -4.63 -2.22
C GLY A 77 1.12 -4.78 -1.81
N GLY A 78 0.44 -3.64 -1.70
CA GLY A 78 -0.98 -3.58 -1.42
C GLY A 78 -1.38 -2.45 -0.47
N ASP A 79 -2.61 -2.52 0.00
CA ASP A 79 -3.18 -1.58 0.97
C ASP A 79 -2.73 -1.94 2.39
N LEU A 80 -1.77 -1.18 2.92
CA LEU A 80 -1.26 -1.37 4.28
C LEU A 80 -2.12 -0.65 5.33
N ASN A 81 -3.11 0.12 4.92
CA ASN A 81 -3.97 0.92 5.80
C ASN A 81 -3.19 1.80 6.80
N THR A 82 -2.06 2.36 6.34
CA THR A 82 -1.17 3.21 7.14
C THR A 82 -1.84 4.54 7.50
N ASN A 83 -1.49 5.09 8.65
CA ASN A 83 -1.97 6.40 9.08
C ASN A 83 -0.81 7.40 9.16
N THR A 84 -1.06 8.63 8.73
CA THR A 84 -0.13 9.77 8.85
C THR A 84 -0.34 10.57 10.12
N PHE A 85 -1.33 10.20 10.95
CA PHE A 85 -1.76 10.91 12.15
C PHE A 85 -2.55 9.97 13.07
N ASP A 86 -2.84 10.40 14.31
CA ASP A 86 -3.83 9.69 15.13
C ASP A 86 -5.22 9.82 14.49
N GLY A 87 -5.69 8.78 13.85
CA GLY A 87 -6.95 8.74 13.10
C GLY A 87 -8.22 9.00 13.93
N ARG A 88 -8.09 9.25 15.23
CA ARG A 88 -9.19 9.67 16.13
C ARG A 88 -9.29 11.17 16.27
N ASP A 89 -8.23 11.91 15.94
CA ASP A 89 -8.23 13.37 16.03
C ASP A 89 -8.84 14.00 14.77
N LYS A 90 -10.14 14.34 14.89
CA LYS A 90 -10.89 14.96 13.79
C LYS A 90 -10.36 16.36 13.42
N ALA A 91 -9.77 17.08 14.33
CA ALA A 91 -9.21 18.41 14.06
C ALA A 91 -7.96 18.27 13.18
N VAL A 92 -7.07 17.34 13.50
CA VAL A 92 -5.90 17.04 12.67
C VAL A 92 -6.33 16.55 11.30
N ILE A 93 -7.30 15.62 11.20
CA ILE A 93 -7.84 15.16 9.93
C ILE A 93 -8.32 16.32 9.07
N ARG A 94 -9.11 17.22 9.66
CA ARG A 94 -9.66 18.37 8.94
C ARG A 94 -8.58 19.32 8.48
N HIS A 95 -7.64 19.65 9.35
CA HIS A 95 -6.51 20.51 9.04
C HIS A 95 -5.70 19.93 7.84
N LEU A 96 -5.33 18.68 7.87
CA LEU A 96 -4.58 18.04 6.77
C LEU A 96 -5.35 17.93 5.45
N CYS A 97 -6.69 18.01 5.45
CA CYS A 97 -7.46 18.12 4.21
C CYS A 97 -7.23 19.45 3.47
N ASP A 98 -6.96 20.50 4.22
CA ASP A 98 -6.85 21.86 3.71
C ASP A 98 -5.37 22.28 3.49
N GLU A 99 -4.40 21.50 4.03
CA GLU A 99 -2.97 21.81 4.03
C GLU A 99 -2.14 20.68 3.35
N PRO A 100 -2.10 20.65 2.02
CA PRO A 100 -1.46 19.54 1.28
C PRO A 100 0.07 19.44 1.52
N GLU A 101 0.74 20.55 1.80
CA GLU A 101 2.19 20.52 2.09
C GLU A 101 2.48 19.88 3.45
N GLU A 102 1.64 20.15 4.47
CA GLU A 102 1.76 19.50 5.78
C GLU A 102 1.42 18.01 5.69
N LEU A 103 0.44 17.65 4.86
CA LEU A 103 0.12 16.25 4.60
C LEU A 103 1.31 15.53 3.94
N ALA A 104 1.94 16.14 2.93
CA ALA A 104 3.12 15.58 2.28
C ALA A 104 4.28 15.37 3.27
N ALA A 105 4.57 16.37 4.11
CA ALA A 105 5.58 16.25 5.17
C ALA A 105 5.24 15.15 6.19
N ALA A 106 3.97 14.99 6.54
CA ALA A 106 3.51 13.91 7.42
C ALA A 106 3.68 12.51 6.78
N ILE A 107 3.44 12.40 5.46
CA ILE A 107 3.67 11.16 4.71
C ILE A 107 5.16 10.80 4.65
N GLU A 108 6.04 11.75 4.46
CA GLU A 108 7.49 11.52 4.48
C GLU A 108 7.99 10.96 5.82
N MET A 109 7.30 11.28 6.91
CA MET A 109 7.62 10.82 8.26
C MET A 109 6.67 9.74 8.77
N ILE A 110 5.96 9.05 7.88
CA ILE A 110 4.88 8.10 8.22
C ILE A 110 5.34 6.94 9.12
N ASP A 111 6.59 6.54 9.03
CA ASP A 111 7.18 5.51 9.88
C ASP A 111 7.23 5.86 11.36
N ARG A 112 6.99 7.13 11.74
CA ARG A 112 6.78 7.55 13.13
C ARG A 112 5.44 7.07 13.68
N TYR A 113 4.43 6.93 12.83
CA TYR A 113 3.07 6.50 13.18
C TYR A 113 2.84 5.01 12.84
N GLU A 114 3.61 4.49 11.89
CA GLU A 114 3.50 3.13 11.37
C GLU A 114 4.84 2.39 11.51
N PRO A 115 5.10 1.83 12.68
CA PRO A 115 6.37 1.14 12.97
C PRO A 115 6.61 -0.08 12.07
N LEU A 116 5.58 -0.59 11.40
CA LEU A 116 5.73 -1.64 10.39
C LEU A 116 6.72 -1.27 9.27
N LEU A 117 6.79 0.03 8.90
CA LEU A 117 7.70 0.50 7.86
C LEU A 117 9.16 0.51 8.32
N GLN A 118 9.40 0.71 9.63
CA GLN A 118 10.74 0.55 10.21
C GLN A 118 11.20 -0.92 10.15
N ASP A 119 10.31 -1.87 10.48
CA ASP A 119 10.58 -3.30 10.35
C ASP A 119 10.84 -3.70 8.89
N CYS A 120 10.08 -3.14 7.93
CA CYS A 120 10.32 -3.35 6.50
C CYS A 120 11.71 -2.84 6.08
N THR A 121 12.13 -1.65 6.55
CA THR A 121 13.47 -1.12 6.30
C THR A 121 14.55 -2.02 6.90
N ALA A 122 14.36 -2.47 8.15
CA ALA A 122 15.30 -3.39 8.80
C ALA A 122 15.42 -4.74 8.07
N ALA A 123 14.35 -5.18 7.40
CA ALA A 123 14.33 -6.38 6.56
C ALA A 123 14.81 -6.13 5.11
N GLY A 124 15.31 -4.93 4.78
CA GLY A 124 15.90 -4.59 3.50
C GLY A 124 14.90 -4.20 2.40
N TYR A 125 13.68 -3.84 2.75
CA TYR A 125 12.67 -3.40 1.77
C TYR A 125 12.73 -1.88 1.51
N ALA A 126 12.82 -1.48 0.24
CA ALA A 126 12.94 -0.11 -0.23
C ALA A 126 11.56 0.54 -0.49
N TRP A 127 10.76 0.74 0.56
CA TRP A 127 9.41 1.26 0.43
C TRP A 127 9.32 2.74 0.07
N ARG A 128 10.31 3.57 0.50
CA ARG A 128 10.30 5.02 0.22
C ARG A 128 10.48 5.30 -1.26
N GLU A 129 11.46 4.65 -1.87
CA GLU A 129 11.86 4.85 -3.26
C GLU A 129 10.84 4.28 -4.25
N ALA A 130 10.12 3.21 -3.83
CA ALA A 130 9.26 2.43 -4.73
C ALA A 130 7.79 2.85 -4.71
N SER A 131 7.38 3.79 -3.86
CA SER A 131 5.95 4.04 -3.62
C SER A 131 5.47 5.44 -4.06
N GLY A 132 6.19 6.14 -4.93
CA GLY A 132 5.77 7.44 -5.47
C GLY A 132 5.84 8.59 -4.46
N GLY A 133 6.85 8.57 -3.57
CA GLY A 133 7.10 9.65 -2.61
C GLY A 133 5.91 9.94 -1.69
N ALA A 134 5.61 11.23 -1.50
CA ALA A 134 4.52 11.72 -0.67
C ALA A 134 3.14 11.73 -1.36
N ASP A 135 3.04 11.28 -2.60
CA ASP A 135 1.77 11.27 -3.32
C ASP A 135 0.74 10.36 -2.64
N CYS A 136 -0.47 10.88 -2.44
CA CYS A 136 -1.57 10.16 -1.81
C CYS A 136 -2.12 9.07 -2.72
N THR A 137 -2.47 7.93 -2.14
CA THR A 137 -3.02 6.79 -2.89
C THR A 137 -4.52 6.61 -2.69
N ARG A 138 -5.15 7.32 -1.76
CA ARG A 138 -6.58 7.22 -1.54
C ARG A 138 -7.23 8.59 -1.35
N ARG A 139 -8.43 8.74 -1.92
CA ARG A 139 -9.34 9.87 -1.73
C ARG A 139 -10.57 9.40 -0.95
N LYS A 140 -10.95 10.13 0.09
CA LYS A 140 -12.16 9.86 0.85
C LYS A 140 -12.96 11.15 0.98
N PRO A 141 -14.08 11.30 0.24
CA PRO A 141 -14.99 12.44 0.41
C PRO A 141 -15.51 12.51 1.83
N LEU A 142 -15.60 13.72 2.38
CA LEU A 142 -16.14 13.99 3.71
C LEU A 142 -17.61 14.41 3.61
N PRO A 143 -18.47 14.01 4.56
CA PRO A 143 -19.89 14.35 4.54
C PRO A 143 -20.17 15.86 4.53
N GLU A 144 -19.34 16.63 5.20
CA GLU A 144 -19.41 18.11 5.32
C GLU A 144 -18.73 18.85 4.16
N GLY A 145 -18.29 18.15 3.13
CA GLY A 145 -17.51 18.67 2.00
C GLY A 145 -16.00 18.54 2.22
N GLY A 146 -15.27 18.66 1.10
CA GLY A 146 -13.83 18.40 1.05
C GLY A 146 -13.48 16.93 0.86
N CYS A 147 -12.19 16.62 0.80
CA CYS A 147 -11.69 15.28 0.56
C CYS A 147 -10.47 15.01 1.46
N LEU A 148 -10.50 13.92 2.20
CA LEU A 148 -9.33 13.42 2.92
C LEU A 148 -8.47 12.61 1.96
N HIS A 149 -7.23 13.04 1.80
CA HIS A 149 -6.20 12.35 1.05
C HIS A 149 -5.32 11.52 1.97
N MET A 150 -5.03 10.27 1.61
CA MET A 150 -4.27 9.34 2.44
C MET A 150 -3.26 8.56 1.60
N LYS A 151 -2.17 8.13 2.23
CA LYS A 151 -1.19 7.20 1.65
C LYS A 151 -1.39 5.84 2.30
N LEU A 152 -2.08 4.93 1.63
CA LEU A 152 -2.42 3.61 2.14
C LEU A 152 -1.72 2.47 1.38
N ASP A 153 -1.47 2.69 0.09
CA ASP A 153 -0.97 1.68 -0.84
C ASP A 153 0.52 1.86 -1.06
N TRP A 154 1.25 0.77 -1.00
CA TRP A 154 2.70 0.74 -1.00
C TRP A 154 3.23 -0.39 -1.86
N LEU A 155 4.42 -0.16 -2.45
CA LEU A 155 5.29 -1.19 -3.02
C LEU A 155 6.59 -1.24 -2.23
N LEU A 156 6.99 -2.43 -1.83
CA LEU A 156 8.16 -2.69 -1.00
C LEU A 156 9.03 -3.74 -1.70
N PRO A 157 9.91 -3.35 -2.62
CA PRO A 157 10.87 -4.26 -3.22
C PRO A 157 12.05 -4.51 -2.28
N ARG A 158 12.57 -5.75 -2.29
CA ARG A 158 13.81 -6.17 -1.68
C ARG A 158 14.65 -6.91 -2.72
N GLY A 159 15.94 -6.61 -2.83
CA GLY A 159 16.83 -7.24 -3.83
C GLY A 159 16.62 -6.73 -5.25
N PHE A 160 16.08 -5.52 -5.42
CA PHE A 160 15.93 -4.82 -6.69
C PHE A 160 16.62 -3.45 -6.64
N THR A 161 17.00 -2.94 -7.81
CA THR A 161 17.28 -1.52 -7.99
C THR A 161 15.99 -0.82 -8.40
N VAL A 162 15.59 0.22 -7.65
CA VAL A 162 14.44 1.05 -8.00
C VAL A 162 14.90 2.17 -8.93
N HIS A 163 14.37 2.26 -10.13
CA HIS A 163 14.69 3.31 -11.10
C HIS A 163 13.78 4.53 -10.95
N CYS A 164 12.49 4.29 -10.84
CA CYS A 164 11.50 5.34 -10.61
C CYS A 164 10.22 4.73 -10.04
N SER A 165 9.43 5.58 -9.39
CA SER A 165 8.10 5.25 -8.94
C SER A 165 7.16 6.43 -9.12
N SER A 166 5.86 6.17 -9.16
CA SER A 166 4.81 7.18 -9.29
C SER A 166 3.49 6.67 -8.75
N VAL A 167 2.61 7.60 -8.41
CA VAL A 167 1.20 7.33 -8.16
C VAL A 167 0.41 7.79 -9.38
N ILE A 168 -0.40 6.91 -9.94
CA ILE A 168 -1.22 7.17 -11.12
C ILE A 168 -2.65 7.37 -10.65
N SER A 169 -3.23 8.53 -10.97
CA SER A 169 -4.62 8.86 -10.66
C SER A 169 -5.58 7.89 -11.34
N THR A 170 -6.61 7.49 -10.61
CA THR A 170 -7.74 6.69 -11.13
C THR A 170 -8.96 7.56 -11.46
N LEU A 171 -8.86 8.89 -11.36
CA LEU A 171 -9.85 9.81 -11.92
C LEU A 171 -9.83 9.72 -13.45
N THR A 172 -10.98 9.51 -14.07
CA THR A 172 -11.08 9.35 -15.51
C THR A 172 -10.64 10.59 -16.29
N ALA A 173 -10.80 11.78 -15.69
CA ALA A 173 -10.31 13.03 -16.26
C ALA A 173 -8.77 13.09 -16.33
N ASP A 174 -8.07 12.49 -15.37
CA ASP A 174 -6.59 12.52 -15.29
C ASP A 174 -5.95 11.43 -16.15
N CYS A 175 -6.62 10.28 -16.29
CA CYS A 175 -6.07 9.12 -16.99
C CYS A 175 -5.99 9.27 -18.51
N GLY A 176 -6.51 10.37 -19.09
CA GLY A 176 -6.61 10.53 -20.54
C GLY A 176 -7.49 9.47 -21.22
N PHE A 177 -8.23 8.69 -20.45
CA PHE A 177 -9.26 7.77 -20.93
C PHE A 177 -10.49 8.55 -21.42
N ALA A 178 -10.32 9.33 -22.47
CA ALA A 178 -11.42 9.54 -23.39
C ALA A 178 -11.67 8.15 -23.98
N ALA A 179 -12.67 7.43 -23.45
CA ALA A 179 -13.01 6.12 -23.95
C ALA A 179 -13.32 6.20 -25.44
N PRO A 180 -12.41 5.84 -26.36
CA PRO A 180 -12.67 5.90 -27.78
C PRO A 180 -13.70 4.84 -28.19
N ASP A 181 -14.01 3.91 -27.28
CA ASP A 181 -14.98 2.86 -27.51
C ASP A 181 -16.30 3.21 -26.81
N SER A 182 -17.35 3.43 -27.62
CA SER A 182 -18.72 3.70 -27.16
C SER A 182 -19.27 2.58 -26.24
N ALA A 183 -18.74 1.35 -26.34
CA ALA A 183 -19.12 0.24 -25.47
C ALA A 183 -18.62 0.42 -24.04
N LEU A 184 -17.47 1.08 -23.86
CA LEU A 184 -16.91 1.37 -22.53
C LEU A 184 -17.42 2.70 -21.97
N ALA A 185 -17.84 3.64 -22.82
CA ALA A 185 -18.35 4.95 -22.40
C ALA A 185 -19.55 4.83 -21.43
N ARG A 186 -20.39 3.79 -21.60
CA ARG A 186 -21.51 3.51 -20.69
C ARG A 186 -21.09 3.08 -19.27
N TYR A 187 -19.85 2.70 -19.10
CA TYR A 187 -19.25 2.35 -17.80
C TYR A 187 -18.34 3.46 -17.26
N ALA A 188 -18.26 4.60 -17.97
CA ALA A 188 -17.45 5.72 -17.54
C ALA A 188 -17.97 6.23 -16.19
N GLN A 189 -17.21 5.92 -15.16
CA GLN A 189 -17.38 6.48 -13.82
C GLN A 189 -16.44 7.69 -13.70
N PRO A 190 -16.76 8.70 -12.88
CA PRO A 190 -15.84 9.81 -12.60
C PRO A 190 -14.50 9.35 -12.06
N GLU A 191 -14.47 8.19 -11.41
CA GLU A 191 -13.27 7.51 -10.96
C GLU A 191 -13.39 6.00 -11.15
N LEU A 192 -12.28 5.33 -11.45
CA LEU A 192 -12.21 3.87 -11.57
C LEU A 192 -12.10 3.20 -10.20
N SER A 193 -11.55 3.91 -9.22
CA SER A 193 -11.37 3.49 -7.83
C SER A 193 -11.19 4.71 -6.95
N ASP A 194 -11.55 4.61 -5.66
CA ASP A 194 -11.18 5.58 -4.63
C ASP A 194 -9.70 5.46 -4.21
N HIS A 195 -8.99 4.46 -4.74
CA HIS A 195 -7.55 4.30 -4.64
C HIS A 195 -6.85 4.59 -5.98
N ASN A 196 -5.69 5.25 -5.92
CA ASN A 196 -4.76 5.44 -7.02
C ASN A 196 -3.82 4.23 -7.16
N VAL A 197 -3.23 4.06 -8.33
CA VAL A 197 -2.29 2.97 -8.61
C VAL A 197 -0.87 3.39 -8.25
N VAL A 198 -0.18 2.61 -7.42
CA VAL A 198 1.26 2.75 -7.20
C VAL A 198 2.00 1.95 -8.26
N ARG A 199 2.95 2.60 -8.94
CA ARG A 199 3.79 2.01 -9.98
C ARG A 199 5.26 2.23 -9.66
N ALA A 200 6.09 1.21 -9.89
CA ALA A 200 7.54 1.32 -9.84
C ALA A 200 8.19 0.59 -11.03
N SER A 201 9.33 1.11 -11.49
CA SER A 201 10.22 0.44 -12.42
C SER A 201 11.38 -0.16 -11.62
N LEU A 202 11.53 -1.46 -11.67
CA LEU A 202 12.49 -2.24 -10.90
C LEU A 202 13.44 -2.98 -11.83
N ALA A 203 14.74 -3.00 -11.52
CA ALA A 203 15.70 -3.87 -12.18
C ALA A 203 16.09 -5.02 -11.25
N LEU A 204 16.15 -6.21 -11.81
CA LEU A 204 16.71 -7.39 -11.14
C LEU A 204 18.22 -7.24 -10.98
N PRO A 205 18.82 -7.80 -9.92
CA PRO A 205 20.27 -7.88 -9.81
C PRO A 205 20.86 -8.65 -10.99
N GLN A 206 21.97 -8.16 -11.52
CA GLN A 206 22.70 -8.91 -12.54
C GLN A 206 23.18 -10.22 -11.93
N LYS A 207 23.05 -11.33 -12.65
CA LYS A 207 23.68 -12.58 -12.26
C LYS A 207 25.19 -12.36 -12.38
N GLU A 208 25.91 -12.57 -11.30
CA GLU A 208 27.35 -12.77 -11.40
C GLU A 208 27.58 -14.03 -12.21
N GLU A 209 28.34 -13.90 -13.32
CA GLU A 209 28.74 -15.04 -14.18
C GLU A 209 29.80 -15.91 -13.49
#